data_8fbc51852cc970a1d055b12a1b168951
#
_entry.id   8fbc51852cc970a1d055b12a1b168951
#
_cell.length_a   1.000
_cell.length_b   1.000
_cell.length_c   1.000
_cell.angle_alpha   90.00
_cell.angle_beta   90.00
_cell.angle_gamma   90.00
#
_symmetry.space_group_name_H-M   'P 1'
#
loop_
_entity.id
_entity.type
_entity.pdbx_description
1 polymer ?
#
loop_
_entity_poly.entity_id
_entity_poly.type
_entity_poly.pdbx_seq_one_letter_code
_entity_poly.pdbx_strand_id
1 'polypeptide(L)'
;MTICYNTINKQCRQANFSANGDIMLVNMKGVLADAAKGGYAIGGFNFASLESGLGAVRASEELGVPFVLEHAPAHEEYCPFEVAAPIMVQLAKAAKTQVVAHLDHGDSVELCLKALRLGFSSVMFDGSALPYEENIRQTALVCKVAHEFGATVEAELGAMPHNLKGELREYTPEDFYTRPDEAARFVAETGVDALAISFGTVHGVYKAEPRLAFGVIDEVRKATGDLPLVMHGGSGLCDADYRQAISRGIRKVNYYTYGAIAAGEAVREYVADHAGKLMFHDIAVCATDAVCADVKRVMRILNPEVS
;
A
#
# COMPACT_ATOMS: atom_id res chain seq x y z
N MET A 1 -3.80 2.70 -39.40
CA MET A 1 -2.59 2.17 -38.76
C MET A 1 -1.54 3.25 -38.41
N THR A 2 -1.66 4.49 -38.87
CA THR A 2 -0.63 5.54 -38.70
C THR A 2 -0.91 6.52 -37.55
N ILE A 3 -2.10 6.50 -36.95
CA ILE A 3 -2.52 7.49 -35.95
C ILE A 3 -2.11 7.10 -34.52
N CYS A 4 -2.06 5.81 -34.19
CA CYS A 4 -1.64 5.37 -32.85
C CYS A 4 -0.13 5.49 -32.59
N TYR A 5 0.72 5.38 -33.61
CA TYR A 5 2.16 5.46 -33.46
C TYR A 5 2.66 6.85 -33.06
N ASN A 6 1.94 7.91 -33.46
CA ASN A 6 2.33 9.28 -33.15
C ASN A 6 1.99 9.74 -31.74
N THR A 7 1.01 9.12 -31.07
CA THR A 7 0.61 9.47 -29.70
C THR A 7 1.57 8.86 -28.68
N ILE A 8 2.00 7.60 -28.89
CA ILE A 8 2.96 6.91 -28.01
C ILE A 8 4.34 7.56 -28.04
N ASN A 9 4.80 8.03 -29.22
CA ASN A 9 6.11 8.69 -29.35
C ASN A 9 6.18 10.09 -28.73
N LYS A 10 5.05 10.75 -28.46
CA LYS A 10 5.04 12.05 -27.77
C LYS A 10 5.08 11.91 -26.25
N GLN A 11 4.49 10.84 -25.68
CA GLN A 11 4.48 10.64 -24.23
C GLN A 11 5.77 10.02 -23.68
N CYS A 12 6.46 9.17 -24.43
CA CYS A 12 7.75 8.60 -23.99
C CYS A 12 8.95 9.58 -24.09
N ARG A 13 8.82 10.75 -24.72
CA ARG A 13 9.96 11.69 -24.93
C ARG A 13 10.05 12.83 -23.91
N GLN A 14 9.20 12.88 -22.88
CA GLN A 14 9.30 13.86 -21.81
C GLN A 14 9.26 13.17 -20.43
N ALA A 15 10.28 12.39 -20.11
CA ALA A 15 10.71 12.30 -18.73
C ALA A 15 11.38 13.65 -18.41
N ASN A 16 10.57 14.67 -18.21
CA ASN A 16 11.04 15.92 -17.63
C ASN A 16 11.28 15.63 -16.16
N PHE A 17 12.55 15.56 -15.75
CA PHE A 17 12.92 15.81 -14.37
C PHE A 17 12.20 17.07 -13.92
N SER A 18 11.57 17.06 -12.74
CA SER A 18 10.98 18.24 -12.15
C SER A 18 11.93 19.41 -12.33
N ALA A 19 11.45 20.52 -12.89
CA ALA A 19 12.27 21.70 -13.20
C ALA A 19 12.89 22.33 -11.93
N ASN A 20 12.48 21.90 -10.74
CA ASN A 20 12.92 22.40 -9.44
C ASN A 20 13.88 21.47 -8.68
N GLY A 21 14.26 20.32 -9.21
CA GLY A 21 15.19 19.40 -8.55
C GLY A 21 14.63 18.69 -7.30
N ASP A 22 13.33 18.76 -7.06
CA ASP A 22 12.70 18.09 -5.92
C ASP A 22 12.72 16.57 -6.12
N ILE A 23 13.20 15.87 -5.09
CA ILE A 23 13.23 14.40 -5.08
C ILE A 23 11.81 13.90 -4.77
N MET A 24 11.19 13.17 -5.72
CA MET A 24 9.84 12.65 -5.58
C MET A 24 9.77 11.34 -4.77
N LEU A 25 10.88 10.59 -4.65
CA LEU A 25 10.99 9.49 -3.69
C LEU A 25 11.11 10.07 -2.28
N VAL A 26 10.06 9.90 -1.47
CA VAL A 26 9.97 10.41 -0.09
C VAL A 26 9.67 9.28 0.89
N ASN A 27 9.91 9.48 2.19
CA ASN A 27 9.43 8.57 3.22
C ASN A 27 7.98 8.89 3.62
N MET A 28 7.33 8.04 4.42
CA MET A 28 5.92 8.23 4.78
C MET A 28 5.66 9.41 5.72
N LYS A 29 6.66 9.91 6.45
CA LYS A 29 6.46 10.86 7.54
C LYS A 29 5.72 12.14 7.10
N GLY A 30 6.19 12.75 6.00
CA GLY A 30 5.59 13.99 5.49
C GLY A 30 4.19 13.77 4.92
N VAL A 31 4.04 12.77 4.06
CA VAL A 31 2.77 12.49 3.38
C VAL A 31 1.67 12.06 4.35
N LEU A 32 2.00 11.30 5.42
CA LEU A 32 1.04 10.92 6.45
C LEU A 32 0.69 12.09 7.38
N ALA A 33 1.64 12.98 7.68
CA ALA A 33 1.37 14.19 8.45
C ALA A 33 0.42 15.13 7.70
N ASP A 34 0.57 15.29 6.39
CA ASP A 34 -0.31 16.10 5.57
C ASP A 34 -1.70 15.44 5.43
N ALA A 35 -1.76 14.12 5.28
CA ALA A 35 -3.00 13.36 5.31
C ALA A 35 -3.75 13.54 6.65
N ALA A 36 -3.03 13.55 7.77
CA ALA A 36 -3.62 13.77 9.09
C ALA A 36 -4.20 15.18 9.25
N LYS A 37 -3.50 16.21 8.74
CA LYS A 37 -3.98 17.60 8.76
C LYS A 37 -5.19 17.80 7.84
N GLY A 38 -5.17 17.18 6.64
CA GLY A 38 -6.23 17.30 5.66
C GLY A 38 -7.43 16.38 5.92
N GLY A 39 -7.34 15.45 6.86
CA GLY A 39 -8.44 14.53 7.19
C GLY A 39 -8.69 13.47 6.11
N TYR A 40 -7.68 13.10 5.33
CA TYR A 40 -7.75 12.08 4.29
C TYR A 40 -6.77 10.93 4.57
N ALA A 41 -6.73 9.93 3.70
CA ALA A 41 -5.74 8.85 3.76
C ALA A 41 -4.96 8.72 2.44
N ILE A 42 -3.74 8.18 2.55
CA ILE A 42 -2.88 7.85 1.40
C ILE A 42 -3.14 6.40 1.01
N GLY A 43 -3.28 6.14 -0.30
CA GLY A 43 -3.39 4.79 -0.82
C GLY A 43 -2.01 4.11 -0.93
N GLY A 44 -1.94 2.86 -0.45
CA GLY A 44 -0.86 1.93 -0.70
C GLY A 44 -1.27 0.95 -1.80
N PHE A 45 -0.51 0.90 -2.89
CA PHE A 45 -0.83 0.06 -4.06
C PHE A 45 0.33 -0.88 -4.37
N ASN A 46 0.04 -2.19 -4.40
CA ASN A 46 1.07 -3.20 -4.54
C ASN A 46 1.61 -3.31 -5.97
N PHE A 47 2.93 -3.38 -6.06
CA PHE A 47 3.69 -3.68 -7.28
C PHE A 47 3.80 -5.18 -7.46
N ALA A 48 2.86 -5.77 -8.19
CA ALA A 48 2.89 -7.19 -8.56
C ALA A 48 3.35 -7.41 -10.02
N SER A 49 3.39 -6.34 -10.82
CA SER A 49 3.89 -6.31 -12.18
C SER A 49 4.28 -4.89 -12.58
N LEU A 50 4.98 -4.73 -13.71
CA LEU A 50 5.32 -3.40 -14.23
C LEU A 50 4.06 -2.57 -14.51
N GLU A 51 3.01 -3.19 -15.05
CA GLU A 51 1.75 -2.55 -15.38
C GLU A 51 1.05 -1.98 -14.13
N SER A 52 1.09 -2.73 -13.01
CA SER A 52 0.52 -2.24 -11.74
C SER A 52 1.24 -1.00 -11.23
N GLY A 53 2.59 -0.99 -11.29
CA GLY A 53 3.38 0.16 -10.90
C GLY A 53 3.19 1.38 -11.81
N LEU A 54 3.22 1.17 -13.13
CA LEU A 54 3.00 2.25 -14.11
C LEU A 54 1.60 2.84 -14.01
N GLY A 55 0.58 1.99 -13.81
CA GLY A 55 -0.81 2.41 -13.62
C GLY A 55 -0.98 3.28 -12.37
N ALA A 56 -0.38 2.87 -11.24
CA ALA A 56 -0.44 3.61 -9.98
C ALA A 56 0.29 4.97 -10.07
N VAL A 57 1.50 5.01 -10.66
CA VAL A 57 2.24 6.27 -10.88
C VAL A 57 1.44 7.22 -11.76
N ARG A 58 0.90 6.72 -12.89
CA ARG A 58 0.10 7.55 -13.79
C ARG A 58 -1.16 8.09 -13.11
N ALA A 59 -1.85 7.28 -12.32
CA ALA A 59 -3.02 7.70 -11.55
C ALA A 59 -2.68 8.85 -10.58
N SER A 60 -1.58 8.69 -9.84
CA SER A 60 -1.06 9.71 -8.92
C SER A 60 -0.70 11.02 -9.65
N GLU A 61 -0.01 10.94 -10.79
CA GLU A 61 0.37 12.11 -11.59
C GLU A 61 -0.84 12.84 -12.19
N GLU A 62 -1.84 12.09 -12.66
CA GLU A 62 -3.06 12.68 -13.23
C GLU A 62 -3.92 13.38 -12.17
N LEU A 63 -3.89 12.91 -10.93
CA LEU A 63 -4.62 13.51 -9.81
C LEU A 63 -3.79 14.51 -8.99
N GLY A 64 -2.47 14.53 -9.15
CA GLY A 64 -1.58 15.38 -8.38
C GLY A 64 -1.46 14.99 -6.90
N VAL A 65 -1.62 13.71 -6.54
CA VAL A 65 -1.65 13.23 -5.15
C VAL A 65 -0.52 12.26 -4.85
N PRO A 66 0.03 12.26 -3.62
CA PRO A 66 1.04 11.28 -3.20
C PRO A 66 0.41 9.89 -3.02
N PHE A 67 1.26 8.85 -3.11
CA PHE A 67 0.85 7.48 -2.80
C PHE A 67 2.03 6.64 -2.31
N VAL A 68 1.74 5.44 -1.81
CA VAL A 68 2.73 4.44 -1.41
C VAL A 68 2.75 3.33 -2.46
N LEU A 69 3.90 3.12 -3.11
CA LEU A 69 4.14 2.00 -4.01
C LEU A 69 4.73 0.86 -3.17
N GLU A 70 4.03 -0.26 -3.08
CA GLU A 70 4.31 -1.33 -2.13
C GLU A 70 4.72 -2.63 -2.82
N HIS A 71 5.58 -3.42 -2.18
CA HIS A 71 5.84 -4.81 -2.57
C HIS A 71 5.82 -5.68 -1.32
N ALA A 72 5.02 -6.75 -1.37
CA ALA A 72 4.90 -7.74 -0.30
C ALA A 72 5.52 -9.08 -0.70
N PRO A 73 6.04 -9.88 0.24
CA PRO A 73 6.52 -11.25 -0.04
C PRO A 73 5.50 -12.14 -0.73
N ALA A 74 4.21 -11.87 -0.54
CA ALA A 74 3.14 -12.58 -1.26
C ALA A 74 3.19 -12.42 -2.79
N HIS A 75 3.93 -11.44 -3.30
CA HIS A 75 4.08 -11.20 -4.75
C HIS A 75 5.37 -11.78 -5.33
N GLU A 76 6.19 -12.45 -4.52
CA GLU A 76 7.49 -13.00 -4.93
C GLU A 76 7.40 -13.91 -6.15
N GLU A 77 6.33 -14.71 -6.25
CA GLU A 77 6.10 -15.62 -7.38
C GLU A 77 5.82 -14.87 -8.69
N TYR A 78 5.19 -13.68 -8.61
CA TYR A 78 4.82 -12.89 -9.79
C TYR A 78 5.93 -11.94 -10.22
N CYS A 79 6.56 -11.29 -9.25
CA CYS A 79 7.67 -10.36 -9.48
C CYS A 79 8.63 -10.43 -8.29
N PRO A 80 9.75 -11.19 -8.43
CA PRO A 80 10.74 -11.32 -7.37
C PRO A 80 11.23 -9.97 -6.86
N PHE A 81 11.43 -9.87 -5.54
CA PHE A 81 11.77 -8.62 -4.88
C PHE A 81 13.03 -7.95 -5.45
N GLU A 82 14.04 -8.74 -5.82
CA GLU A 82 15.27 -8.24 -6.43
C GLU A 82 15.04 -7.56 -7.79
N VAL A 83 13.97 -7.96 -8.50
CA VAL A 83 13.56 -7.36 -9.78
C VAL A 83 12.65 -6.16 -9.54
N ALA A 84 11.68 -6.32 -8.64
CA ALA A 84 10.70 -5.28 -8.31
C ALA A 84 11.36 -4.03 -7.69
N ALA A 85 12.23 -4.22 -6.71
CA ALA A 85 12.76 -3.13 -5.89
C ALA A 85 13.48 -2.03 -6.69
N PRO A 86 14.46 -2.34 -7.58
CA PRO A 86 15.10 -1.28 -8.37
C PRO A 86 14.14 -0.58 -9.33
N ILE A 87 13.12 -1.28 -9.86
CA ILE A 87 12.10 -0.69 -10.73
C ILE A 87 11.22 0.28 -9.92
N MET A 88 10.74 -0.14 -8.75
CA MET A 88 9.92 0.69 -7.86
C MET A 88 10.64 1.98 -7.45
N VAL A 89 11.90 1.86 -7.05
CA VAL A 89 12.73 3.02 -6.66
C VAL A 89 12.92 3.96 -7.86
N GLN A 90 13.11 3.44 -9.07
CA GLN A 90 13.24 4.26 -10.27
C GLN A 90 11.90 4.93 -10.65
N LEU A 91 10.79 4.22 -10.57
CA LEU A 91 9.46 4.79 -10.80
C LEU A 91 9.18 5.93 -9.80
N ALA A 92 9.46 5.71 -8.51
CA ALA A 92 9.27 6.72 -7.47
C ALA A 92 10.14 7.97 -7.69
N LYS A 93 11.41 7.79 -8.10
CA LYS A 93 12.31 8.91 -8.41
C LYS A 93 11.91 9.70 -9.66
N ALA A 94 11.34 9.02 -10.65
CA ALA A 94 10.96 9.62 -11.93
C ALA A 94 9.54 10.21 -11.94
N ALA A 95 8.73 9.93 -10.93
CA ALA A 95 7.37 10.44 -10.80
C ALA A 95 7.34 11.98 -10.68
N LYS A 96 6.18 12.58 -10.98
CA LYS A 96 5.92 14.03 -10.81
C LYS A 96 5.22 14.36 -9.50
N THR A 97 4.84 13.34 -8.75
CA THR A 97 4.20 13.42 -7.43
C THR A 97 5.07 12.70 -6.40
N GLN A 98 4.86 12.98 -5.13
CA GLN A 98 5.57 12.28 -4.06
C GLN A 98 5.15 10.80 -4.01
N VAL A 99 6.15 9.91 -4.06
CA VAL A 99 5.97 8.45 -3.99
C VAL A 99 6.84 7.89 -2.89
N VAL A 100 6.23 7.06 -2.05
CA VAL A 100 6.95 6.26 -1.05
C VAL A 100 7.21 4.88 -1.65
N ALA A 101 8.47 4.43 -1.71
CA ALA A 101 8.79 3.04 -2.02
C ALA A 101 8.82 2.24 -0.71
N HIS A 102 7.89 1.31 -0.55
CA HIS A 102 7.60 0.62 0.71
C HIS A 102 7.67 -0.90 0.59
N LEU A 103 8.39 -1.53 1.53
CA LEU A 103 8.27 -2.97 1.76
C LEU A 103 7.04 -3.22 2.63
N ASP A 104 6.07 -3.92 2.10
CA ASP A 104 4.81 -4.31 2.74
C ASP A 104 4.97 -5.73 3.31
N HIS A 105 4.52 -5.98 4.54
CA HIS A 105 4.62 -7.27 5.24
C HIS A 105 6.00 -7.93 5.20
N GLY A 106 7.07 -7.17 5.47
CA GLY A 106 8.41 -7.75 5.62
C GLY A 106 8.45 -8.74 6.79
N ASP A 107 8.68 -10.01 6.48
CA ASP A 107 8.59 -11.15 7.42
C ASP A 107 9.86 -11.37 8.24
N SER A 108 10.91 -10.61 7.97
CA SER A 108 12.21 -10.74 8.63
C SER A 108 12.97 -9.42 8.68
N VAL A 109 13.81 -9.28 9.69
CA VAL A 109 14.72 -8.14 9.81
C VAL A 109 15.64 -8.07 8.58
N GLU A 110 16.11 -9.21 8.09
CA GLU A 110 16.96 -9.31 6.91
C GLU A 110 16.31 -8.72 5.67
N LEU A 111 15.03 -9.00 5.44
CA LEU A 111 14.29 -8.48 4.29
C LEU A 111 14.10 -6.95 4.41
N CYS A 112 13.77 -6.44 5.60
CA CYS A 112 13.71 -5.00 5.86
C CYS A 112 15.05 -4.32 5.58
N LEU A 113 16.16 -4.87 6.06
CA LEU A 113 17.50 -4.33 5.81
C LEU A 113 17.90 -4.42 4.33
N LYS A 114 17.46 -5.46 3.63
CA LYS A 114 17.64 -5.59 2.19
C LYS A 114 16.91 -4.51 1.42
N ALA A 115 15.65 -4.23 1.78
CA ALA A 115 14.85 -3.17 1.17
C ALA A 115 15.51 -1.79 1.36
N LEU A 116 15.96 -1.47 2.56
CA LEU A 116 16.68 -0.23 2.84
C LEU A 116 17.94 -0.08 1.97
N ARG A 117 18.75 -1.14 1.84
CA ARG A 117 19.95 -1.14 0.98
C ARG A 117 19.63 -0.95 -0.50
N LEU A 118 18.45 -1.40 -0.96
CA LEU A 118 17.98 -1.21 -2.33
C LEU A 118 17.36 0.18 -2.57
N GLY A 119 17.28 1.02 -1.52
CA GLY A 119 16.83 2.40 -1.63
C GLY A 119 15.36 2.62 -1.33
N PHE A 120 14.70 1.69 -0.68
CA PHE A 120 13.35 1.89 -0.16
C PHE A 120 13.34 3.00 0.89
N SER A 121 12.35 3.86 0.82
CA SER A 121 12.17 4.99 1.75
C SER A 121 11.27 4.66 2.94
N SER A 122 10.72 3.46 2.93
CA SER A 122 9.89 2.93 4.01
C SER A 122 9.89 1.41 4.02
N VAL A 123 9.80 0.81 5.20
CA VAL A 123 9.68 -0.63 5.37
C VAL A 123 8.64 -0.95 6.43
N MET A 124 7.91 -2.04 6.24
CA MET A 124 7.12 -2.64 7.30
C MET A 124 7.81 -3.91 7.79
N PHE A 125 7.95 -4.02 9.12
CA PHE A 125 8.26 -5.28 9.76
C PHE A 125 6.97 -5.87 10.32
N ASP A 126 6.56 -7.00 9.77
CA ASP A 126 5.37 -7.73 10.21
C ASP A 126 5.75 -8.82 11.21
N GLY A 127 5.75 -8.46 12.47
CA GLY A 127 5.93 -9.38 13.59
C GLY A 127 4.63 -9.85 14.23
N SER A 128 3.48 -9.65 13.60
CA SER A 128 2.15 -9.94 14.17
C SER A 128 1.95 -11.42 14.54
N ALA A 129 2.65 -12.33 13.85
CA ALA A 129 2.66 -13.76 14.17
C ALA A 129 3.66 -14.18 15.27
N LEU A 130 4.53 -13.27 15.72
CA LEU A 130 5.51 -13.52 16.77
C LEU A 130 4.90 -13.30 18.16
N PRO A 131 5.51 -13.86 19.23
CA PRO A 131 5.22 -13.43 20.59
C PRO A 131 5.42 -11.92 20.73
N TYR A 132 4.52 -11.23 21.44
CA TYR A 132 4.46 -9.77 21.55
C TYR A 132 5.81 -9.12 21.91
N GLU A 133 6.53 -9.66 22.89
CA GLU A 133 7.85 -9.15 23.29
C GLU A 133 8.90 -9.30 22.18
N GLU A 134 8.81 -10.35 21.39
CA GLU A 134 9.71 -10.57 20.26
C GLU A 134 9.37 -9.64 19.08
N ASN A 135 8.07 -9.37 18.84
CA ASN A 135 7.65 -8.35 17.90
C ASN A 135 8.21 -6.99 18.27
N ILE A 136 8.08 -6.56 19.54
CA ILE A 136 8.67 -5.31 20.02
C ILE A 136 10.18 -5.29 19.76
N ARG A 137 10.90 -6.34 20.17
CA ARG A 137 12.35 -6.40 20.07
C ARG A 137 12.85 -6.27 18.63
N GLN A 138 12.24 -6.99 17.70
CA GLN A 138 12.64 -6.95 16.28
C GLN A 138 12.21 -5.66 15.61
N THR A 139 11.00 -5.18 15.86
CA THR A 139 10.52 -3.90 15.34
C THR A 139 11.41 -2.74 15.80
N ALA A 140 11.77 -2.68 17.08
CA ALA A 140 12.67 -1.64 17.59
C ALA A 140 14.06 -1.68 16.91
N LEU A 141 14.57 -2.88 16.60
CA LEU A 141 15.81 -3.03 15.84
C LEU A 141 15.68 -2.47 14.42
N VAL A 142 14.57 -2.80 13.73
CA VAL A 142 14.29 -2.28 12.38
C VAL A 142 14.16 -0.77 12.42
N CYS A 143 13.41 -0.20 13.38
CA CYS A 143 13.27 1.25 13.53
C CYS A 143 14.61 1.94 13.70
N LYS A 144 15.45 1.42 14.61
CA LYS A 144 16.78 1.99 14.86
C LYS A 144 17.61 2.06 13.59
N VAL A 145 17.60 1.02 12.77
CA VAL A 145 18.37 0.98 11.53
C VAL A 145 17.72 1.82 10.43
N ALA A 146 16.42 1.70 10.23
CA ALA A 146 15.71 2.41 9.18
C ALA A 146 15.80 3.95 9.33
N HIS A 147 15.72 4.43 10.56
CA HIS A 147 15.86 5.87 10.85
C HIS A 147 17.25 6.41 10.49
N GLU A 148 18.32 5.63 10.64
CA GLU A 148 19.67 6.02 10.16
C GLU A 148 19.75 6.10 8.63
N PHE A 149 18.91 5.36 7.91
CA PHE A 149 18.74 5.49 6.46
C PHE A 149 17.80 6.63 6.04
N GLY A 150 17.18 7.32 6.99
CA GLY A 150 16.14 8.34 6.72
C GLY A 150 14.82 7.74 6.26
N ALA A 151 14.63 6.43 6.43
CA ALA A 151 13.42 5.71 6.09
C ALA A 151 12.45 5.64 7.27
N THR A 152 11.16 5.46 6.98
CA THR A 152 10.11 5.24 7.99
C THR A 152 9.82 3.76 8.18
N VAL A 153 9.29 3.42 9.36
CA VAL A 153 8.90 2.05 9.72
C VAL A 153 7.41 1.99 10.04
N GLU A 154 6.74 1.04 9.39
CA GLU A 154 5.42 0.56 9.74
C GLU A 154 5.55 -0.77 10.49
N ALA A 155 4.63 -1.06 11.39
CA ALA A 155 4.50 -2.37 12.02
C ALA A 155 3.03 -2.74 12.17
N GLU A 156 2.73 -3.98 12.59
CA GLU A 156 1.38 -4.49 12.75
C GLU A 156 1.15 -5.07 14.14
N LEU A 157 -0.03 -4.76 14.69
CA LEU A 157 -0.57 -5.38 15.89
C LEU A 157 -2.00 -5.87 15.68
N GLY A 158 -2.32 -6.96 16.34
CA GLY A 158 -3.49 -7.76 16.08
C GLY A 158 -3.18 -8.82 15.04
N ALA A 159 -4.12 -9.67 14.71
CA ALA A 159 -3.93 -10.66 13.65
C ALA A 159 -5.00 -10.45 12.58
N MET A 160 -4.60 -10.43 11.31
CA MET A 160 -5.57 -10.61 10.25
C MET A 160 -5.77 -12.11 10.03
N PRO A 161 -7.02 -12.62 10.06
CA PRO A 161 -7.27 -14.00 9.75
C PRO A 161 -6.85 -14.26 8.30
N HIS A 162 -5.64 -14.76 8.10
CA HIS A 162 -5.34 -15.51 6.90
C HIS A 162 -6.16 -16.80 7.01
N ASN A 163 -6.69 -17.29 5.88
CA ASN A 163 -7.37 -18.59 5.84
C ASN A 163 -6.50 -19.63 6.58
N LEU A 164 -6.73 -19.77 7.89
CA LEU A 164 -6.04 -20.74 8.73
C LEU A 164 -6.40 -22.13 8.20
N LYS A 165 -5.50 -22.70 7.42
CA LYS A 165 -5.54 -24.12 7.06
C LYS A 165 -5.14 -24.89 8.32
N GLY A 166 -6.12 -25.40 9.03
CA GLY A 166 -5.91 -26.38 10.08
C GLY A 166 -6.08 -25.85 11.50
N GLU A 167 -7.00 -26.49 12.19
CA GLU A 167 -7.47 -26.42 13.56
C GLU A 167 -8.60 -25.43 13.84
N LEU A 168 -9.80 -26.04 13.96
CA LEU A 168 -11.03 -25.43 14.42
C LEU A 168 -10.92 -25.10 15.92
N ARG A 169 -10.29 -23.95 16.23
CA ARG A 169 -10.68 -23.20 17.42
C ARG A 169 -11.78 -22.26 16.98
N GLU A 170 -12.86 -22.18 17.71
CA GLU A 170 -13.86 -21.12 17.57
C GLU A 170 -13.20 -19.80 18.03
N TYR A 171 -12.53 -19.10 17.11
CA TYR A 171 -12.08 -17.73 17.33
C TYR A 171 -13.24 -16.79 17.02
N THR A 172 -13.50 -15.85 17.89
CA THR A 172 -14.35 -14.72 17.56
C THR A 172 -13.54 -13.67 16.79
N PRO A 173 -14.17 -12.83 15.92
CA PRO A 173 -13.45 -11.75 15.26
C PRO A 173 -12.70 -10.84 16.23
N GLU A 174 -13.23 -10.66 17.43
CA GLU A 174 -12.71 -9.82 18.51
C GLU A 174 -11.35 -10.31 19.03
N ASP A 175 -11.08 -11.61 18.94
CA ASP A 175 -9.79 -12.19 19.37
C ASP A 175 -8.61 -11.70 18.54
N PHE A 176 -8.89 -11.12 17.37
CA PHE A 176 -7.89 -10.62 16.42
C PHE A 176 -7.73 -9.09 16.46
N TYR A 177 -8.60 -8.36 17.14
CA TYR A 177 -8.54 -6.90 17.16
C TYR A 177 -7.33 -6.39 17.94
N THR A 178 -6.77 -5.29 17.45
CA THR A 178 -5.66 -4.62 18.13
C THR A 178 -6.12 -4.07 19.48
N ARG A 179 -5.38 -4.41 20.52
CA ARG A 179 -5.64 -3.94 21.89
C ARG A 179 -4.99 -2.58 22.12
N PRO A 180 -5.73 -1.58 22.62
CA PRO A 180 -5.22 -0.22 22.79
C PRO A 180 -4.05 -0.12 23.77
N ASP A 181 -4.05 -0.89 24.86
CA ASP A 181 -3.00 -0.94 25.85
C ASP A 181 -1.69 -1.53 25.29
N GLU A 182 -1.80 -2.60 24.49
CA GLU A 182 -0.68 -3.18 23.77
C GLU A 182 -0.14 -2.22 22.70
N ALA A 183 -1.01 -1.54 21.95
CA ALA A 183 -0.61 -0.57 20.96
C ALA A 183 0.16 0.60 21.57
N ALA A 184 -0.29 1.16 22.69
CA ALA A 184 0.41 2.25 23.38
C ALA A 184 1.82 1.86 23.83
N ARG A 185 1.96 0.68 24.44
CA ARG A 185 3.25 0.15 24.88
C ARG A 185 4.16 -0.14 23.69
N PHE A 186 3.63 -0.80 22.66
CA PHE A 186 4.39 -1.13 21.44
C PHE A 186 4.98 0.10 20.78
N VAL A 187 4.17 1.12 20.57
CA VAL A 187 4.62 2.39 19.97
C VAL A 187 5.73 3.06 20.81
N ALA A 188 5.54 3.09 22.14
CA ALA A 188 6.53 3.69 23.06
C ALA A 188 7.87 2.95 23.08
N GLU A 189 7.86 1.62 22.95
CA GLU A 189 9.06 0.79 23.01
C GLU A 189 9.77 0.60 21.65
N THR A 190 9.03 0.70 20.54
CA THR A 190 9.56 0.44 19.19
C THR A 190 9.98 1.71 18.46
N GLY A 191 9.23 2.80 18.64
CA GLY A 191 9.43 4.05 17.92
C GLY A 191 9.01 3.99 16.45
N VAL A 192 8.01 3.16 16.10
CA VAL A 192 7.42 3.09 14.74
C VAL A 192 6.83 4.42 14.30
N ASP A 193 6.82 4.67 13.00
CA ASP A 193 6.27 5.87 12.37
C ASP A 193 4.80 5.72 11.96
N ALA A 194 4.31 4.47 11.82
CA ALA A 194 2.92 4.14 11.53
C ALA A 194 2.59 2.75 12.08
N LEU A 195 1.32 2.52 12.43
CA LEU A 195 0.86 1.25 12.99
C LEU A 195 -0.34 0.71 12.22
N ALA A 196 -0.18 -0.47 11.62
CA ALA A 196 -1.29 -1.24 11.08
C ALA A 196 -2.06 -1.90 12.21
N ILE A 197 -3.40 -1.77 12.17
CA ILE A 197 -4.29 -2.26 13.20
C ILE A 197 -5.36 -3.18 12.62
N SER A 198 -5.72 -4.20 13.38
CA SER A 198 -6.81 -5.11 13.08
C SER A 198 -8.10 -4.65 13.77
N PHE A 199 -9.16 -4.47 12.96
CA PHE A 199 -10.50 -4.09 13.43
C PHE A 199 -11.62 -4.74 12.61
N GLY A 200 -11.32 -5.88 11.93
CA GLY A 200 -12.28 -6.68 11.19
C GLY A 200 -12.10 -6.68 9.68
N THR A 201 -11.06 -6.04 9.15
CA THR A 201 -10.64 -6.19 7.75
C THR A 201 -9.92 -7.52 7.53
N VAL A 202 -9.95 -8.02 6.27
CA VAL A 202 -9.24 -9.24 5.87
C VAL A 202 -8.55 -9.03 4.53
N HIS A 203 -7.44 -9.72 4.31
CA HIS A 203 -6.76 -9.72 3.02
C HIS A 203 -7.50 -10.57 1.98
N GLY A 204 -7.47 -10.14 0.71
CA GLY A 204 -8.04 -10.87 -0.41
C GLY A 204 -9.50 -10.52 -0.67
N VAL A 205 -10.26 -11.53 -1.18
CA VAL A 205 -11.68 -11.36 -1.50
C VAL A 205 -12.52 -11.69 -0.27
N TYR A 206 -13.37 -10.77 0.15
CA TYR A 206 -14.30 -10.99 1.24
C TYR A 206 -15.32 -12.09 0.87
N LYS A 207 -15.43 -13.12 1.70
CA LYS A 207 -16.40 -14.22 1.54
C LYS A 207 -17.79 -13.90 2.08
N ALA A 208 -17.89 -12.87 2.90
CA ALA A 208 -19.11 -12.33 3.50
C ALA A 208 -18.96 -10.83 3.69
N GLU A 209 -20.04 -10.13 3.96
CA GLU A 209 -20.02 -8.70 4.27
C GLU A 209 -19.12 -8.45 5.51
N PRO A 210 -18.13 -7.54 5.41
CA PRO A 210 -17.20 -7.27 6.51
C PRO A 210 -17.93 -6.64 7.71
N ARG A 211 -17.55 -7.08 8.91
CA ARG A 211 -18.02 -6.48 10.17
C ARG A 211 -16.87 -5.70 10.78
N LEU A 212 -16.85 -4.39 10.51
CA LEU A 212 -15.76 -3.52 10.96
C LEU A 212 -16.06 -2.94 12.35
N ALA A 213 -15.16 -3.17 13.29
CA ALA A 213 -15.22 -2.62 14.65
C ALA A 213 -14.56 -1.25 14.72
N PHE A 214 -15.18 -0.23 14.14
CA PHE A 214 -14.63 1.12 14.05
C PHE A 214 -14.26 1.73 15.42
N GLY A 215 -14.91 1.29 16.51
CA GLY A 215 -14.56 1.71 17.88
C GLY A 215 -13.11 1.37 18.27
N VAL A 216 -12.55 0.30 17.72
CA VAL A 216 -11.14 -0.08 17.93
C VAL A 216 -10.19 1.01 17.42
N ILE A 217 -10.50 1.63 16.27
CA ILE A 217 -9.71 2.75 15.73
C ILE A 217 -9.69 3.92 16.72
N ASP A 218 -10.86 4.29 17.29
CA ASP A 218 -10.96 5.40 18.24
C ASP A 218 -10.15 5.12 19.52
N GLU A 219 -10.25 3.90 20.06
CA GLU A 219 -9.55 3.50 21.27
C GLU A 219 -8.03 3.42 21.06
N VAL A 220 -7.57 2.82 19.96
CA VAL A 220 -6.14 2.75 19.63
C VAL A 220 -5.59 4.14 19.38
N ARG A 221 -6.29 4.98 18.60
CA ARG A 221 -5.87 6.37 18.38
C ARG A 221 -5.75 7.16 19.68
N LYS A 222 -6.70 6.99 20.59
CA LYS A 222 -6.64 7.64 21.92
C LYS A 222 -5.40 7.18 22.72
N ALA A 223 -5.04 5.91 22.60
CA ALA A 223 -3.92 5.32 23.32
C ALA A 223 -2.55 5.66 22.70
N THR A 224 -2.47 5.82 21.36
CA THR A 224 -1.23 6.07 20.60
C THR A 224 -1.02 7.54 20.22
N GLY A 225 -1.99 8.42 20.50
CA GLY A 225 -1.90 9.85 20.18
C GLY A 225 -1.97 10.14 18.69
N ASP A 226 -1.01 10.94 18.20
CA ASP A 226 -0.98 11.40 16.80
C ASP A 226 -0.30 10.42 15.83
N LEU A 227 0.01 9.18 16.27
CA LEU A 227 0.61 8.18 15.41
C LEU A 227 -0.35 7.85 14.26
N PRO A 228 0.09 7.89 12.99
CA PRO A 228 -0.72 7.47 11.86
C PRO A 228 -1.12 6.00 11.96
N LEU A 229 -2.42 5.71 11.85
CA LEU A 229 -2.93 4.34 11.81
C LEU A 229 -3.11 3.89 10.37
N VAL A 230 -2.85 2.61 10.13
CA VAL A 230 -2.92 1.98 8.81
C VAL A 230 -4.01 0.91 8.79
N MET A 231 -4.74 0.85 7.69
CA MET A 231 -5.73 -0.19 7.41
C MET A 231 -5.21 -1.10 6.30
N HIS A 232 -4.94 -2.35 6.64
CA HIS A 232 -4.72 -3.42 5.67
C HIS A 232 -6.06 -4.06 5.27
N GLY A 233 -6.05 -4.85 4.18
CA GLY A 233 -7.26 -5.52 3.70
C GLY A 233 -8.35 -4.56 3.23
N GLY A 234 -7.99 -3.37 2.74
CA GLY A 234 -8.94 -2.38 2.29
C GLY A 234 -9.70 -2.76 1.01
N SER A 235 -9.15 -3.64 0.17
CA SER A 235 -9.80 -4.06 -1.08
C SER A 235 -11.19 -4.65 -0.85
N GLY A 236 -12.20 -4.13 -1.55
CA GLY A 236 -13.57 -4.67 -1.51
C GLY A 236 -14.50 -4.07 -0.46
N LEU A 237 -14.02 -3.10 0.32
CA LEU A 237 -14.87 -2.31 1.21
C LEU A 237 -15.72 -1.32 0.40
N CYS A 238 -16.86 -0.92 0.96
CA CYS A 238 -17.66 0.15 0.37
C CYS A 238 -17.09 1.53 0.70
N ASP A 239 -17.43 2.54 -0.09
CA ASP A 239 -16.96 3.92 0.11
C ASP A 239 -17.27 4.47 1.49
N ALA A 240 -18.38 4.06 2.10
CA ALA A 240 -18.76 4.50 3.44
C ALA A 240 -17.81 3.97 4.50
N ASP A 241 -17.33 2.73 4.36
CA ASP A 241 -16.38 2.09 5.28
C ASP A 241 -15.03 2.81 5.26
N TYR A 242 -14.51 3.12 4.07
CA TYR A 242 -13.29 3.92 3.93
C TYR A 242 -13.45 5.29 4.62
N ARG A 243 -14.52 6.02 4.29
CA ARG A 243 -14.77 7.34 4.89
C ARG A 243 -14.91 7.27 6.41
N GLN A 244 -15.56 6.25 6.92
CA GLN A 244 -15.72 6.05 8.35
C GLN A 244 -14.39 5.73 9.04
N ALA A 245 -13.55 4.87 8.48
CA ALA A 245 -12.23 4.57 8.99
C ALA A 245 -11.31 5.81 8.99
N ILE A 246 -11.30 6.56 7.88
CA ILE A 246 -10.50 7.78 7.72
C ILE A 246 -10.92 8.86 8.72
N SER A 247 -12.22 9.08 8.89
CA SER A 247 -12.73 10.08 9.85
C SER A 247 -12.32 9.78 11.29
N ARG A 248 -12.03 8.51 11.62
CA ARG A 248 -11.59 8.07 12.95
C ARG A 248 -10.07 8.05 13.13
N GLY A 249 -9.28 8.15 12.07
CA GLY A 249 -7.82 8.28 12.21
C GLY A 249 -6.97 7.37 11.34
N ILE A 250 -7.56 6.54 10.48
CA ILE A 250 -6.77 5.85 9.45
C ILE A 250 -6.17 6.86 8.49
N ARG A 251 -4.87 6.72 8.19
CA ARG A 251 -4.11 7.64 7.34
C ARG A 251 -3.40 6.95 6.16
N LYS A 252 -3.31 5.62 6.17
CA LYS A 252 -2.85 4.81 5.04
C LYS A 252 -3.82 3.65 4.86
N VAL A 253 -4.08 3.27 3.62
CA VAL A 253 -4.96 2.16 3.26
C VAL A 253 -4.30 1.32 2.18
N ASN A 254 -4.04 0.03 2.47
CA ASN A 254 -3.52 -0.90 1.48
C ASN A 254 -4.66 -1.41 0.60
N TYR A 255 -4.42 -1.37 -0.72
CA TYR A 255 -5.38 -1.77 -1.74
C TYR A 255 -4.68 -2.52 -2.88
N TYR A 256 -5.09 -3.77 -3.13
CA TYR A 256 -4.51 -4.58 -4.19
C TYR A 256 -5.54 -5.45 -4.92
N THR A 257 -6.19 -6.37 -4.22
CA THR A 257 -6.93 -7.50 -4.80
C THR A 257 -7.94 -7.10 -5.85
N TYR A 258 -8.78 -6.11 -5.58
CA TYR A 258 -9.83 -5.68 -6.51
C TYR A 258 -9.28 -4.88 -7.69
N GLY A 259 -8.16 -4.19 -7.52
CA GLY A 259 -7.44 -3.57 -8.64
C GLY A 259 -6.85 -4.60 -9.60
N ALA A 260 -6.28 -5.69 -9.06
CA ALA A 260 -5.79 -6.81 -9.86
C ALA A 260 -6.93 -7.52 -10.60
N ILE A 261 -8.09 -7.72 -9.95
CA ILE A 261 -9.28 -8.28 -10.58
C ILE A 261 -9.79 -7.37 -11.72
N ALA A 262 -9.90 -6.07 -11.48
CA ALA A 262 -10.36 -5.11 -12.48
C ALA A 262 -9.45 -5.10 -13.73
N ALA A 263 -8.12 -5.18 -13.53
CA ALA A 263 -7.17 -5.30 -14.63
C ALA A 263 -7.35 -6.62 -15.41
N GLY A 264 -7.53 -7.74 -14.70
CA GLY A 264 -7.79 -9.04 -15.31
C GLY A 264 -9.07 -9.09 -16.15
N GLU A 265 -10.15 -8.47 -15.62
CA GLU A 265 -11.42 -8.35 -16.33
C GLU A 265 -11.27 -7.50 -17.62
N ALA A 266 -10.62 -6.33 -17.52
CA ALA A 266 -10.39 -5.47 -18.67
C ALA A 266 -9.56 -6.17 -19.76
N VAL A 267 -8.53 -6.92 -19.38
CA VAL A 267 -7.73 -7.72 -20.32
C VAL A 267 -8.57 -8.81 -20.97
N ARG A 268 -9.43 -9.49 -20.21
CA ARG A 268 -10.33 -10.53 -20.75
C ARG A 268 -11.28 -9.95 -21.79
N GLU A 269 -11.90 -8.81 -21.52
CA GLU A 269 -12.78 -8.11 -22.46
C GLU A 269 -12.01 -7.66 -23.70
N TYR A 270 -10.84 -7.04 -23.49
CA TYR A 270 -9.97 -6.60 -24.58
C TYR A 270 -9.61 -7.75 -25.54
N VAL A 271 -9.23 -8.91 -24.99
CA VAL A 271 -8.88 -10.09 -25.78
C VAL A 271 -10.10 -10.65 -26.54
N ALA A 272 -11.29 -10.65 -25.91
CA ALA A 272 -12.53 -11.12 -26.54
C ALA A 272 -12.95 -10.24 -27.73
N ASP A 273 -12.75 -8.92 -27.62
CA ASP A 273 -13.14 -7.97 -28.67
C ASP A 273 -12.14 -7.92 -29.85
N HIS A 274 -10.95 -8.50 -29.69
CA HIS A 274 -9.92 -8.50 -30.72
C HIS A 274 -9.73 -9.90 -31.34
N ALA A 275 -10.55 -10.21 -32.36
CA ALA A 275 -10.52 -11.51 -33.06
C ALA A 275 -9.27 -11.76 -33.95
N GLY A 276 -8.36 -10.81 -34.03
CA GLY A 276 -7.14 -10.87 -34.85
C GLY A 276 -5.88 -11.22 -34.06
N LYS A 277 -4.71 -10.88 -34.63
CA LYS A 277 -3.43 -11.02 -33.95
C LYS A 277 -3.33 -9.97 -32.83
N LEU A 278 -3.18 -10.41 -31.60
CA LEU A 278 -2.88 -9.58 -30.45
C LEU A 278 -1.37 -9.53 -30.22
N MET A 279 -0.86 -8.32 -29.99
CA MET A 279 0.51 -8.14 -29.54
C MET A 279 0.52 -8.06 -28.00
N PHE A 280 1.50 -8.69 -27.37
CA PHE A 280 1.58 -8.73 -25.91
C PHE A 280 1.61 -7.34 -25.27
N HIS A 281 2.30 -6.39 -25.90
CA HIS A 281 2.38 -5.02 -25.40
C HIS A 281 1.02 -4.28 -25.44
N ASP A 282 0.08 -4.64 -26.32
CA ASP A 282 -1.25 -4.06 -26.34
C ASP A 282 -2.06 -4.53 -25.13
N ILE A 283 -1.88 -5.80 -24.73
CA ILE A 283 -2.46 -6.36 -23.49
C ILE A 283 -1.88 -5.65 -22.26
N ALA A 284 -0.57 -5.44 -22.22
CA ALA A 284 0.10 -4.73 -21.12
C ALA A 284 -0.39 -3.28 -20.99
N VAL A 285 -0.60 -2.57 -22.12
CA VAL A 285 -1.20 -1.22 -22.13
C VAL A 285 -2.64 -1.26 -21.57
N CYS A 286 -3.46 -2.20 -22.01
CA CYS A 286 -4.83 -2.37 -21.52
C CYS A 286 -4.85 -2.60 -19.99
N ALA A 287 -3.98 -3.48 -19.48
CA ALA A 287 -3.84 -3.73 -18.05
C ALA A 287 -3.43 -2.47 -17.28
N THR A 288 -2.44 -1.73 -17.78
CA THR A 288 -1.97 -0.46 -17.20
C THR A 288 -3.09 0.58 -17.13
N ASP A 289 -3.89 0.70 -18.20
CA ASP A 289 -5.01 1.64 -18.27
C ASP A 289 -6.08 1.29 -17.25
N ALA A 290 -6.40 0.00 -17.10
CA ALA A 290 -7.38 -0.48 -16.13
C ALA A 290 -6.91 -0.25 -14.68
N VAL A 291 -5.65 -0.57 -14.37
CA VAL A 291 -5.06 -0.25 -13.05
C VAL A 291 -5.12 1.24 -12.77
N CYS A 292 -4.71 2.08 -13.73
CA CYS A 292 -4.76 3.53 -13.56
C CYS A 292 -6.18 4.03 -13.25
N ALA A 293 -7.17 3.52 -13.96
CA ALA A 293 -8.57 3.92 -13.75
C ALA A 293 -9.08 3.52 -12.35
N ASP A 294 -8.79 2.29 -11.90
CA ASP A 294 -9.22 1.82 -10.59
C ASP A 294 -8.47 2.50 -9.45
N VAL A 295 -7.15 2.69 -9.57
CA VAL A 295 -6.35 3.43 -8.58
C VAL A 295 -6.85 4.87 -8.44
N LYS A 296 -7.18 5.57 -9.54
CA LYS A 296 -7.79 6.91 -9.46
C LYS A 296 -9.12 6.90 -8.71
N ARG A 297 -9.96 5.91 -8.95
CA ARG A 297 -11.22 5.73 -8.20
C ARG A 297 -10.96 5.62 -6.70
N VAL A 298 -10.02 4.77 -6.30
CA VAL A 298 -9.67 4.57 -4.89
C VAL A 298 -9.05 5.84 -4.29
N MET A 299 -8.11 6.49 -4.97
CA MET A 299 -7.50 7.75 -4.50
C MET A 299 -8.55 8.83 -4.21
N ARG A 300 -9.61 8.95 -5.05
CA ARG A 300 -10.73 9.88 -4.81
C ARG A 300 -11.60 9.49 -3.62
N ILE A 301 -11.75 8.19 -3.34
CA ILE A 301 -12.47 7.74 -2.14
C ILE A 301 -11.67 8.11 -0.88
N LEU A 302 -10.36 7.89 -0.92
CA LEU A 302 -9.45 8.14 0.22
C LEU A 302 -9.20 9.62 0.47
N ASN A 303 -9.25 10.44 -0.59
CA ASN A 303 -9.11 11.90 -0.52
C ASN A 303 -10.21 12.57 -1.36
N PRO A 304 -11.37 12.91 -0.77
CA PRO A 304 -12.50 13.49 -1.48
C PRO A 304 -12.26 14.90 -2.06
N GLU A 305 -11.19 15.59 -1.66
CA GLU A 305 -10.84 16.90 -2.21
C GLU A 305 -10.19 16.82 -3.61
N VAL A 306 -9.87 15.60 -4.06
CA VAL A 306 -9.24 15.35 -5.35
C VAL A 306 -10.30 15.16 -6.43
N SER A 307 -10.26 16.00 -7.45
CA SER A 307 -11.19 16.04 -8.60
C SER A 307 -10.82 15.02 -9.71
#